data_e719d1060d3a6fc95fcfd8f614542ca7
#
_entry.id   e719d1060d3a6fc95fcfd8f614542ca7
#
_cell.length_a   1.000
_cell.length_b   1.000
_cell.length_c   1.000
_cell.angle_alpha   90.00
_cell.angle_beta   90.00
_cell.angle_gamma   90.00
#
_symmetry.space_group_name_H-M   'P 1'
#
loop_
_entity.id
_entity.type
_entity.pdbx_description
1 polymer ?
#
loop_
_entity_poly.entity_id
_entity_poly.type
_entity_poly.pdbx_seq_one_letter_code
_entity_poly.pdbx_strand_id
1 'polypeptide(L)'
;MQLNLSLRTLRSLLCISCLLLLSNTALATLEWPQEITAPQGTIVVYQPQPESLAGNVVSGRAAISLELKNQAEPIFGAMWFTAKLDTDRDSDTATVRDLRVERVTWPDSKDAEEQRFTAIVEAAVPETGFEISMERLSASLATAEVVQKSLEDLNTEPPKIVFREELAVLLLFDGKPRLSEIEGSPYERVMNVPMALACKKGGKPCWLSSGTFWYEAKDPLGPWAPTSSPPADLVSMMPEPEAAEGAPSSLPAIVVATEPTELIATDGKPNWTSLAGGELLYVQNTESPWLRELATGNMYLLLSGRWYRSRSAEGPWTFVKPDELPASFTAIPPASDIGGLRTSVAGTPEADEAVRDAAIPQTAAIKRSEASLTVEYDGKPKFEMIKDTEVA
;
A
#
# COMPACT_ATOMS: atom_id res chain seq x y z
N MET A 1 2.88 -49.12 -71.96
CA MET A 1 1.85 -48.09 -71.75
C MET A 1 2.55 -46.98 -70.91
N GLN A 2 3.08 -45.98 -71.62
CA GLN A 2 3.82 -44.87 -71.03
C GLN A 2 2.84 -43.76 -70.72
N LEU A 3 2.76 -43.35 -69.39
CA LEU A 3 2.01 -42.16 -68.99
C LEU A 3 2.92 -40.93 -69.14
N ASN A 4 2.66 -40.13 -70.17
CA ASN A 4 3.22 -38.80 -70.29
C ASN A 4 2.47 -37.86 -69.36
N LEU A 5 3.02 -37.56 -68.13
CA LEU A 5 2.53 -36.47 -67.30
C LEU A 5 3.13 -35.17 -67.85
N SER A 6 2.27 -34.27 -68.29
CA SER A 6 2.65 -33.04 -68.94
C SER A 6 3.32 -32.06 -67.92
N LEU A 7 4.40 -31.42 -68.37
CA LEU A 7 5.19 -30.42 -67.62
C LEU A 7 4.33 -29.23 -67.10
N ARG A 8 3.09 -29.08 -67.55
CA ARG A 8 2.17 -28.02 -67.10
C ARG A 8 1.53 -28.30 -65.75
N THR A 9 1.29 -29.56 -65.36
CA THR A 9 0.75 -29.93 -64.01
C THR A 9 1.77 -29.84 -62.91
N LEU A 10 3.04 -30.04 -63.23
CA LEU A 10 4.13 -29.91 -62.24
C LEU A 10 4.41 -28.45 -61.86
N ARG A 11 4.24 -27.48 -62.76
CA ARG A 11 4.37 -26.05 -62.47
C ARG A 11 3.23 -25.50 -61.62
N SER A 12 2.02 -25.99 -61.79
CA SER A 12 0.85 -25.56 -60.99
C SER A 12 0.91 -26.09 -59.56
N LEU A 13 1.45 -27.29 -59.31
CA LEU A 13 1.64 -27.85 -57.99
C LEU A 13 2.80 -27.16 -57.22
N LEU A 14 3.85 -26.71 -57.92
CA LEU A 14 4.97 -25.98 -57.29
C LEU A 14 4.56 -24.55 -56.89
N CYS A 15 3.68 -23.87 -57.63
CA CYS A 15 3.16 -22.55 -57.26
C CYS A 15 2.19 -22.60 -56.10
N ILE A 16 1.38 -23.66 -55.96
CA ILE A 16 0.47 -23.81 -54.82
C ILE A 16 1.23 -24.15 -53.53
N SER A 17 2.33 -24.90 -53.64
CA SER A 17 3.20 -25.20 -52.48
C SER A 17 4.02 -23.98 -51.99
N CYS A 18 4.33 -23.01 -52.88
CA CYS A 18 5.00 -21.76 -52.48
C CYS A 18 4.02 -20.73 -51.89
N LEU A 19 2.71 -20.80 -52.20
CA LEU A 19 1.72 -19.88 -51.64
C LEU A 19 1.24 -20.28 -50.24
N LEU A 20 1.54 -21.50 -49.77
CA LEU A 20 1.20 -21.99 -48.44
C LEU A 20 2.34 -21.78 -47.38
N LEU A 21 3.48 -21.19 -47.78
CA LEU A 21 4.58 -20.85 -46.90
C LEU A 21 4.67 -19.35 -46.56
N LEU A 22 3.70 -18.57 -47.02
CA LEU A 22 3.58 -17.16 -46.66
C LEU A 22 2.33 -16.98 -45.77
N SER A 23 2.49 -17.11 -44.52
CA SER A 23 1.65 -16.46 -43.50
C SER A 23 1.63 -17.27 -42.22
N ASN A 24 2.56 -17.07 -41.40
CA ASN A 24 2.37 -17.00 -39.96
C ASN A 24 3.59 -16.25 -39.37
N THR A 25 3.72 -14.98 -39.76
CA THR A 25 4.29 -14.05 -38.79
C THR A 25 3.19 -13.83 -37.76
N ALA A 26 3.04 -14.78 -36.83
CA ALA A 26 2.41 -14.49 -35.58
C ALA A 26 3.18 -13.27 -35.03
N LEU A 27 2.52 -12.12 -34.96
CA LEU A 27 2.97 -11.01 -34.15
C LEU A 27 3.17 -11.62 -32.77
N ALA A 28 4.41 -11.88 -32.42
CA ALA A 28 4.77 -12.29 -31.08
C ALA A 28 4.42 -11.11 -30.20
N THR A 29 3.23 -11.15 -29.59
CA THR A 29 2.92 -10.27 -28.47
C THR A 29 4.01 -10.48 -27.47
N LEU A 30 4.73 -9.40 -27.14
CA LEU A 30 5.80 -9.45 -26.16
C LEU A 30 5.22 -10.00 -24.87
N GLU A 31 5.59 -11.23 -24.52
CA GLU A 31 5.18 -11.84 -23.27
C GLU A 31 6.15 -11.39 -22.18
N TRP A 32 5.63 -10.88 -21.11
CA TRP A 32 6.39 -10.57 -19.91
C TRP A 32 6.36 -11.76 -18.95
N PRO A 33 7.43 -12.00 -18.16
CA PRO A 33 8.68 -11.25 -18.08
C PRO A 33 9.64 -11.50 -19.25
N GLN A 34 10.60 -10.55 -19.45
CA GLN A 34 11.70 -10.68 -20.42
C GLN A 34 13.00 -11.06 -19.71
N GLU A 35 13.74 -11.99 -20.29
CA GLU A 35 15.01 -12.44 -19.76
C GLU A 35 16.16 -11.85 -20.58
N ILE A 36 17.11 -11.21 -19.88
CA ILE A 36 18.31 -10.63 -20.46
C ILE A 36 19.52 -11.37 -19.91
N THR A 37 20.27 -12.03 -20.79
CA THR A 37 21.47 -12.76 -20.38
C THR A 37 22.63 -11.80 -20.18
N ALA A 38 23.21 -11.80 -18.99
CA ALA A 38 24.44 -11.07 -18.64
C ALA A 38 25.56 -12.06 -18.30
N PRO A 39 26.85 -11.65 -18.36
CA PRO A 39 27.97 -12.52 -17.99
C PRO A 39 27.88 -13.11 -16.59
N GLN A 40 27.29 -12.38 -15.65
CA GLN A 40 27.16 -12.74 -14.24
C GLN A 40 25.94 -13.63 -13.95
N GLY A 41 24.91 -13.60 -14.81
CA GLY A 41 23.64 -14.30 -14.60
C GLY A 41 22.56 -13.86 -15.56
N THR A 42 21.31 -14.02 -15.17
CA THR A 42 20.14 -13.59 -15.95
C THR A 42 19.43 -12.44 -15.23
N ILE A 43 19.11 -11.39 -15.96
CA ILE A 43 18.23 -10.30 -15.48
C ILE A 43 16.85 -10.61 -16.02
N VAL A 44 15.88 -10.73 -15.14
CA VAL A 44 14.47 -10.88 -15.51
C VAL A 44 13.79 -9.51 -15.32
N VAL A 45 13.28 -8.95 -16.40
CA VAL A 45 12.52 -7.69 -16.38
C VAL A 45 11.06 -8.02 -16.44
N TYR A 46 10.32 -7.60 -15.43
CA TYR A 46 8.86 -7.77 -15.38
C TYR A 46 8.18 -6.67 -16.17
N GLN A 47 6.87 -6.81 -16.39
CA GLN A 47 6.10 -5.87 -17.20
C GLN A 47 6.32 -4.42 -16.75
N PRO A 48 6.85 -3.54 -17.61
CA PRO A 48 7.08 -2.14 -17.27
C PRO A 48 5.77 -1.40 -17.00
N GLN A 49 5.87 -0.43 -16.11
CA GLN A 49 4.80 0.50 -15.76
C GLN A 49 5.19 1.90 -16.29
N PRO A 50 4.68 2.31 -17.47
CA PRO A 50 4.86 3.66 -17.97
C PRO A 50 4.22 4.68 -17.03
N GLU A 51 4.94 5.76 -16.75
CA GLU A 51 4.48 6.83 -15.85
C GLU A 51 4.19 8.12 -16.61
N SER A 52 4.94 8.39 -17.67
CA SER A 52 4.71 9.56 -18.51
C SER A 52 5.16 9.35 -19.96
N LEU A 53 4.56 10.11 -20.87
CA LEU A 53 4.96 10.19 -22.27
C LEU A 53 5.00 11.65 -22.70
N ALA A 54 6.19 12.14 -23.01
CA ALA A 54 6.42 13.50 -23.49
C ALA A 54 6.99 13.46 -24.92
N GLY A 55 6.17 13.82 -25.90
CA GLY A 55 6.51 13.64 -27.30
C GLY A 55 6.67 12.16 -27.65
N ASN A 56 7.89 11.72 -27.93
CA ASN A 56 8.23 10.33 -28.17
C ASN A 56 9.11 9.72 -27.06
N VAL A 57 9.25 10.39 -25.93
CA VAL A 57 10.03 9.91 -24.80
C VAL A 57 9.08 9.39 -23.73
N VAL A 58 9.15 8.08 -23.44
CA VAL A 58 8.46 7.45 -22.33
C VAL A 58 9.39 7.39 -21.12
N SER A 59 8.87 7.69 -19.94
CA SER A 59 9.49 7.34 -18.68
C SER A 59 8.62 6.33 -17.91
N GLY A 60 9.25 5.51 -17.10
CA GLY A 60 8.54 4.49 -16.35
C GLY A 60 9.47 3.71 -15.43
N ARG A 61 8.89 2.72 -14.78
CA ARG A 61 9.61 1.80 -13.91
C ARG A 61 9.25 0.35 -14.22
N ALA A 62 10.13 -0.56 -13.81
CA ALA A 62 9.89 -1.99 -13.89
C ALA A 62 10.47 -2.70 -12.67
N ALA A 63 9.77 -3.71 -12.18
CA ALA A 63 10.38 -4.66 -11.28
C ALA A 63 11.40 -5.49 -12.05
N ILE A 64 12.48 -5.86 -11.39
CA ILE A 64 13.52 -6.70 -11.94
C ILE A 64 13.92 -7.79 -10.95
N SER A 65 14.44 -8.92 -11.43
CA SER A 65 15.20 -9.83 -10.59
C SER A 65 16.52 -10.19 -11.26
N LEU A 66 17.54 -10.38 -10.43
CA LEU A 66 18.88 -10.80 -10.86
C LEU A 66 19.16 -12.21 -10.36
N GLU A 67 19.27 -13.15 -11.29
CA GLU A 67 19.60 -14.55 -11.03
C GLU A 67 21.09 -14.76 -11.26
N LEU A 68 21.88 -14.71 -10.20
CA LEU A 68 23.32 -14.91 -10.28
C LEU A 68 23.68 -16.40 -10.41
N LYS A 69 24.69 -16.72 -11.24
CA LYS A 69 25.14 -18.10 -11.46
C LYS A 69 25.56 -18.85 -10.18
N ASN A 70 25.96 -18.13 -9.15
CA ASN A 70 26.50 -18.70 -7.90
C ASN A 70 25.54 -18.51 -6.71
N GLN A 71 24.29 -18.10 -6.94
CA GLN A 71 23.31 -17.86 -5.91
C GLN A 71 22.01 -18.58 -6.26
N ALA A 72 21.41 -19.26 -5.29
CA ALA A 72 20.22 -20.09 -5.52
C ALA A 72 18.93 -19.26 -5.59
N GLU A 73 18.89 -18.13 -4.89
CA GLU A 73 17.71 -17.28 -4.81
C GLU A 73 17.90 -16.04 -5.67
N PRO A 74 16.86 -15.60 -6.42
CA PRO A 74 16.88 -14.38 -7.17
C PRO A 74 16.89 -13.16 -6.23
N ILE A 75 17.60 -12.11 -6.64
CA ILE A 75 17.65 -10.83 -5.94
C ILE A 75 16.64 -9.91 -6.63
N PHE A 76 15.64 -9.42 -5.90
CA PHE A 76 14.62 -8.54 -6.44
C PHE A 76 15.00 -7.07 -6.29
N GLY A 77 14.61 -6.28 -7.29
CA GLY A 77 14.83 -4.85 -7.33
C GLY A 77 13.82 -4.12 -8.23
N ALA A 78 14.02 -2.82 -8.36
CA ALA A 78 13.28 -2.01 -9.31
C ALA A 78 14.22 -1.09 -10.08
N MET A 79 13.90 -0.86 -11.36
CA MET A 79 14.60 0.11 -12.20
C MET A 79 13.66 1.18 -12.69
N TRP A 80 14.15 2.41 -12.78
CA TRP A 80 13.51 3.53 -13.47
C TRP A 80 14.26 3.77 -14.78
N PHE A 81 13.51 4.02 -15.81
CA PHE A 81 14.07 4.18 -17.15
C PHE A 81 13.42 5.31 -17.93
N THR A 82 14.16 5.82 -18.89
CA THR A 82 13.63 6.61 -20.00
C THR A 82 13.94 5.91 -21.31
N ALA A 83 13.06 6.04 -22.30
CA ALA A 83 13.28 5.46 -23.62
C ALA A 83 12.60 6.30 -24.71
N LYS A 84 13.08 6.19 -25.95
CA LYS A 84 12.38 6.73 -27.10
C LYS A 84 11.47 5.67 -27.70
N LEU A 85 10.32 6.11 -28.21
CA LEU A 85 9.36 5.30 -28.91
C LEU A 85 9.32 5.67 -30.39
N ASP A 86 9.52 4.69 -31.25
CA ASP A 86 9.21 4.79 -32.67
C ASP A 86 7.87 4.07 -32.91
N THR A 87 6.82 4.84 -33.20
CA THR A 87 5.46 4.30 -33.35
C THR A 87 5.18 3.91 -34.77
N ASP A 88 4.63 2.73 -34.97
CA ASP A 88 4.06 2.27 -36.24
C ASP A 88 2.53 2.21 -36.08
N ARG A 89 1.84 3.07 -36.84
CA ARG A 89 0.37 3.16 -36.81
C ARG A 89 -0.32 2.04 -37.58
N ASP A 90 0.38 1.40 -38.51
CA ASP A 90 -0.21 0.36 -39.33
C ASP A 90 -0.25 -0.97 -38.58
N SER A 91 0.72 -1.21 -37.70
CA SER A 91 0.79 -2.41 -36.83
C SER A 91 0.28 -2.16 -35.41
N ASP A 92 -0.09 -0.92 -35.04
CA ASP A 92 -0.47 -0.50 -33.67
C ASP A 92 0.59 -0.87 -32.62
N THR A 93 1.87 -0.75 -33.01
CA THR A 93 3.01 -1.05 -32.13
C THR A 93 3.93 0.14 -31.97
N ALA A 94 4.75 0.12 -30.92
CA ALA A 94 5.87 1.03 -30.74
C ALA A 94 7.13 0.23 -30.44
N THR A 95 8.21 0.58 -31.13
CA THR A 95 9.54 0.03 -30.84
C THR A 95 10.23 0.91 -29.82
N VAL A 96 10.66 0.31 -28.72
CA VAL A 96 11.44 0.99 -27.67
C VAL A 96 12.89 1.06 -28.11
N ARG A 97 13.45 2.28 -28.11
CA ARG A 97 14.85 2.56 -28.48
C ARG A 97 15.51 3.48 -27.47
N ASP A 98 16.83 3.51 -27.50
CA ASP A 98 17.64 4.40 -26.65
C ASP A 98 17.23 4.33 -25.16
N LEU A 99 16.89 3.13 -24.69
CA LEU A 99 16.52 2.92 -23.31
C LEU A 99 17.71 3.27 -22.40
N ARG A 100 17.44 4.09 -21.39
CA ARG A 100 18.42 4.48 -20.38
C ARG A 100 17.88 4.14 -19.01
N VAL A 101 18.67 3.44 -18.24
CA VAL A 101 18.40 3.19 -16.84
C VAL A 101 18.79 4.43 -16.06
N GLU A 102 17.82 5.08 -15.43
CA GLU A 102 18.03 6.29 -14.64
C GLU A 102 18.42 5.97 -13.20
N ARG A 103 17.87 4.88 -12.68
CA ARG A 103 18.09 4.43 -11.31
C ARG A 103 17.73 2.95 -11.16
N VAL A 104 18.45 2.26 -10.28
CA VAL A 104 18.11 0.92 -9.80
C VAL A 104 18.11 0.91 -8.27
N THR A 105 17.22 0.16 -7.64
CA THR A 105 17.19 -0.06 -6.19
C THR A 105 17.08 -1.54 -5.87
N TRP A 106 17.69 -1.94 -4.75
CA TRP A 106 17.74 -3.31 -4.27
C TRP A 106 17.41 -3.32 -2.77
N PRO A 107 16.12 -3.47 -2.38
CA PRO A 107 15.67 -3.31 -0.99
C PRO A 107 16.41 -4.19 0.02
N ASP A 108 16.73 -5.41 -0.39
CA ASP A 108 17.37 -6.41 0.49
C ASP A 108 18.91 -6.42 0.41
N SER A 109 19.51 -5.46 -0.31
CA SER A 109 20.97 -5.38 -0.51
C SER A 109 21.49 -4.03 -0.04
N LYS A 110 22.74 -4.00 0.43
CA LYS A 110 23.36 -2.77 0.96
C LYS A 110 24.73 -2.52 0.34
N ASP A 111 25.07 -1.22 0.25
CA ASP A 111 26.41 -0.72 -0.07
C ASP A 111 27.06 -1.31 -1.34
N ALA A 112 28.11 -2.10 -1.17
CA ALA A 112 28.90 -2.64 -2.27
C ALA A 112 28.15 -3.70 -3.12
N GLU A 113 27.17 -4.39 -2.53
CA GLU A 113 26.34 -5.35 -3.27
C GLU A 113 25.34 -4.63 -4.15
N GLU A 114 24.69 -3.61 -3.63
CA GLU A 114 23.76 -2.75 -4.39
C GLU A 114 24.47 -2.12 -5.60
N GLN A 115 25.65 -1.54 -5.41
CA GLN A 115 26.46 -0.98 -6.50
C GLN A 115 26.82 -2.02 -7.55
N ARG A 116 27.21 -3.23 -7.12
CA ARG A 116 27.55 -4.33 -8.03
C ARG A 116 26.34 -4.77 -8.86
N PHE A 117 25.18 -4.94 -8.26
CA PHE A 117 23.96 -5.37 -8.94
C PHE A 117 23.45 -4.30 -9.90
N THR A 118 23.48 -3.04 -9.49
CA THR A 118 23.15 -1.89 -10.32
C THR A 118 24.02 -1.83 -11.57
N ALA A 119 25.33 -2.00 -11.45
CA ALA A 119 26.24 -2.01 -12.57
C ALA A 119 25.98 -3.15 -13.59
N ILE A 120 25.50 -4.31 -13.12
CA ILE A 120 25.11 -5.42 -14.00
C ILE A 120 23.90 -5.05 -14.85
N VAL A 121 22.88 -4.43 -14.22
CA VAL A 121 21.66 -4.00 -14.90
C VAL A 121 21.94 -2.88 -15.89
N GLU A 122 22.65 -1.84 -15.46
CA GLU A 122 23.00 -0.70 -16.32
C GLU A 122 23.83 -1.10 -17.55
N ALA A 123 24.67 -2.14 -17.42
CA ALA A 123 25.47 -2.62 -18.54
C ALA A 123 24.68 -3.47 -19.55
N ALA A 124 23.63 -4.17 -19.10
CA ALA A 124 22.94 -5.15 -19.93
C ALA A 124 21.63 -4.63 -20.54
N VAL A 125 20.83 -3.85 -19.80
CA VAL A 125 19.48 -3.46 -20.22
C VAL A 125 19.43 -2.49 -21.39
N PRO A 126 20.29 -1.47 -21.53
CA PRO A 126 20.17 -0.46 -22.58
C PRO A 126 20.33 -0.97 -24.02
N GLU A 127 20.96 -2.12 -24.22
CA GLU A 127 21.22 -2.68 -25.58
C GLU A 127 20.01 -3.42 -26.14
N THR A 128 18.96 -3.63 -25.37
CA THR A 128 17.77 -4.39 -25.79
C THR A 128 16.68 -3.48 -26.31
N GLY A 129 16.40 -3.57 -27.61
CA GLY A 129 15.18 -3.03 -28.22
C GLY A 129 14.02 -4.02 -28.09
N PHE A 130 12.81 -3.56 -27.77
CA PHE A 130 11.60 -4.39 -27.74
C PHE A 130 10.39 -3.62 -28.28
N GLU A 131 9.41 -4.36 -28.76
CA GLU A 131 8.15 -3.78 -29.23
C GLU A 131 7.10 -3.84 -28.13
N ILE A 132 6.28 -2.80 -28.05
CA ILE A 132 5.13 -2.71 -27.15
C ILE A 132 3.87 -2.39 -27.93
N SER A 133 2.71 -2.89 -27.49
CA SER A 133 1.43 -2.50 -28.04
C SER A 133 1.08 -1.07 -27.62
N MET A 134 0.64 -0.24 -28.58
CA MET A 134 0.17 1.13 -28.32
C MET A 134 -1.08 1.15 -27.44
N GLU A 135 -1.96 0.15 -27.59
CA GLU A 135 -3.14 0.00 -26.74
C GLU A 135 -2.74 -0.20 -25.27
N ARG A 136 -1.79 -1.10 -24.98
CA ARG A 136 -1.29 -1.34 -23.62
C ARG A 136 -0.57 -0.13 -23.05
N LEU A 137 0.23 0.55 -23.87
CA LEU A 137 0.90 1.79 -23.46
C LEU A 137 -0.13 2.85 -23.06
N SER A 138 -1.14 3.07 -23.89
CA SER A 138 -2.20 4.05 -23.62
C SER A 138 -3.00 3.71 -22.36
N ALA A 139 -3.36 2.44 -22.15
CA ALA A 139 -4.06 2.00 -20.95
C ALA A 139 -3.21 2.20 -19.68
N SER A 140 -1.92 1.90 -19.76
CA SER A 140 -1.00 2.10 -18.61
C SER A 140 -0.83 3.58 -18.27
N LEU A 141 -0.67 4.45 -19.28
CA LEU A 141 -0.57 5.91 -19.09
C LEU A 141 -1.87 6.50 -18.52
N ALA A 142 -3.04 6.04 -18.99
CA ALA A 142 -4.33 6.47 -18.44
C ALA A 142 -4.47 6.06 -16.97
N THR A 143 -4.00 4.87 -16.60
CA THR A 143 -3.98 4.43 -15.20
C THR A 143 -3.05 5.31 -14.36
N ALA A 144 -1.85 5.63 -14.85
CA ALA A 144 -0.90 6.50 -14.15
C ALA A 144 -1.49 7.91 -13.94
N GLU A 145 -2.19 8.47 -14.93
CA GLU A 145 -2.87 9.77 -14.82
C GLU A 145 -3.98 9.73 -13.75
N VAL A 146 -4.79 8.65 -13.70
CA VAL A 146 -5.84 8.48 -12.67
C VAL A 146 -5.21 8.40 -11.28
N VAL A 147 -4.12 7.66 -11.11
CA VAL A 147 -3.39 7.56 -9.84
C VAL A 147 -2.85 8.92 -9.43
N GLN A 148 -2.18 9.63 -10.34
CA GLN A 148 -1.66 10.97 -10.06
C GLN A 148 -2.78 11.93 -9.64
N LYS A 149 -3.87 11.96 -10.37
CA LYS A 149 -5.03 12.79 -10.05
C LYS A 149 -5.66 12.45 -8.69
N SER A 150 -5.73 11.17 -8.34
CA SER A 150 -6.24 10.75 -7.04
C SER A 150 -5.34 11.20 -5.87
N LEU A 151 -4.04 11.38 -6.11
CA LEU A 151 -3.10 11.93 -5.13
C LEU A 151 -3.27 13.44 -4.96
N GLU A 152 -3.68 14.16 -5.99
CA GLU A 152 -3.96 15.60 -5.93
C GLU A 152 -5.23 15.91 -5.12
N ASP A 153 -6.21 14.99 -5.12
CA ASP A 153 -7.49 15.14 -4.42
C ASP A 153 -7.47 14.57 -2.98
N LEU A 154 -6.29 14.32 -2.39
CA LEU A 154 -6.19 13.81 -1.03
C LEU A 154 -6.82 14.78 -0.03
N ASN A 155 -7.80 14.29 0.75
CA ASN A 155 -8.36 15.06 1.85
C ASN A 155 -7.29 15.32 2.91
N THR A 156 -6.93 16.59 3.10
CA THR A 156 -5.96 17.06 4.10
C THR A 156 -6.63 17.73 5.30
N GLU A 157 -7.96 17.75 5.34
CA GLU A 157 -8.66 18.27 6.51
C GLU A 157 -8.33 17.45 7.75
N PRO A 158 -8.04 18.10 8.88
CA PRO A 158 -7.75 17.39 10.10
C PRO A 158 -9.00 16.64 10.57
N PRO A 159 -8.85 15.41 11.08
CA PRO A 159 -9.93 14.75 11.79
C PRO A 159 -10.27 15.53 13.05
N LYS A 160 -11.39 15.22 13.67
CA LYS A 160 -11.65 15.71 15.02
C LYS A 160 -10.61 15.15 15.98
N ILE A 161 -9.92 16.01 16.71
CA ILE A 161 -8.87 15.60 17.66
C ILE A 161 -9.40 15.80 19.08
N VAL A 162 -9.34 14.72 19.87
CA VAL A 162 -9.79 14.67 21.25
C VAL A 162 -8.60 14.39 22.14
N PHE A 163 -8.32 15.27 23.10
CA PHE A 163 -7.25 15.08 24.08
C PHE A 163 -7.80 14.53 25.41
N ARG A 164 -7.08 13.62 26.03
CA ARG A 164 -7.36 13.10 27.38
C ARG A 164 -6.06 13.00 28.17
N GLU A 165 -6.10 13.50 29.40
CA GLU A 165 -4.99 13.36 30.37
C GLU A 165 -5.17 12.11 31.26
N GLU A 166 -5.79 11.08 30.72
CA GLU A 166 -6.05 9.81 31.35
C GLU A 166 -6.01 8.69 30.30
N LEU A 167 -5.77 7.48 30.74
CA LEU A 167 -5.85 6.33 29.87
C LEU A 167 -7.26 6.23 29.26
N ALA A 168 -7.36 6.29 27.96
CA ALA A 168 -8.63 6.30 27.22
C ALA A 168 -8.53 5.49 25.94
N VAL A 169 -9.67 4.95 25.49
CA VAL A 169 -9.82 4.20 24.24
C VAL A 169 -10.92 4.83 23.41
N LEU A 170 -10.67 4.97 22.12
CA LEU A 170 -11.64 5.49 21.16
C LEU A 170 -12.57 4.37 20.69
N LEU A 171 -13.84 4.53 20.97
CA LEU A 171 -14.93 3.72 20.41
C LEU A 171 -15.50 4.47 19.20
N LEU A 172 -14.92 4.19 18.03
CA LEU A 172 -15.30 4.84 16.78
C LEU A 172 -16.33 4.00 16.04
N PHE A 173 -17.50 4.57 15.79
CA PHE A 173 -18.54 4.00 14.94
C PHE A 173 -18.40 4.56 13.51
N ASP A 174 -18.54 3.69 12.53
CA ASP A 174 -18.71 4.11 11.13
C ASP A 174 -20.15 4.64 10.94
N GLY A 175 -20.36 5.91 11.31
CA GLY A 175 -21.65 6.56 11.34
C GLY A 175 -22.52 6.19 12.57
N LYS A 176 -23.84 6.14 12.39
CA LYS A 176 -24.75 5.79 13.47
C LYS A 176 -24.67 4.29 13.82
N PRO A 177 -24.82 3.90 15.10
CA PRO A 177 -24.83 2.49 15.50
C PRO A 177 -25.84 1.66 14.69
N ARG A 178 -25.38 0.55 14.12
CA ARG A 178 -26.21 -0.41 13.38
C ARG A 178 -26.29 -1.72 14.16
N LEU A 179 -27.49 -2.06 14.63
CA LEU A 179 -27.74 -3.25 15.41
C LEU A 179 -28.19 -4.41 14.51
N SER A 180 -27.74 -5.62 14.84
CA SER A 180 -28.16 -6.87 14.20
C SER A 180 -28.47 -7.91 15.27
N GLU A 181 -29.58 -8.62 15.13
CA GLU A 181 -29.99 -9.65 16.07
C GLU A 181 -28.94 -10.78 16.16
N ILE A 182 -28.71 -11.27 17.37
CA ILE A 182 -27.95 -12.51 17.62
C ILE A 182 -28.99 -13.63 17.71
N GLU A 183 -28.93 -14.59 16.79
CA GLU A 183 -29.89 -15.69 16.70
C GLU A 183 -29.94 -16.51 18.01
N GLY A 184 -31.14 -16.80 18.47
CA GLY A 184 -31.32 -17.54 19.72
C GLY A 184 -31.01 -16.79 21.02
N SER A 185 -30.78 -15.50 20.94
CA SER A 185 -30.34 -14.64 22.04
C SER A 185 -31.29 -13.46 22.28
N PRO A 186 -31.37 -12.93 23.50
CA PRO A 186 -32.09 -11.68 23.78
C PRO A 186 -31.29 -10.42 23.43
N TYR A 187 -30.17 -10.56 22.75
CA TYR A 187 -29.25 -9.46 22.42
C TYR A 187 -29.19 -9.17 20.93
N GLU A 188 -28.76 -7.94 20.64
CA GLU A 188 -28.38 -7.44 19.33
C GLU A 188 -26.91 -6.99 19.40
N ARG A 189 -26.09 -7.34 18.41
CA ARG A 189 -24.70 -6.85 18.30
C ARG A 189 -24.65 -5.56 17.48
N VAL A 190 -23.73 -4.69 17.79
CA VAL A 190 -23.43 -3.52 16.97
C VAL A 190 -22.41 -3.90 15.91
N MET A 191 -22.75 -3.67 14.63
CA MET A 191 -22.01 -4.18 13.47
C MET A 191 -20.90 -3.25 12.95
N ASN A 192 -21.02 -1.95 13.21
CA ASN A 192 -20.14 -0.92 12.65
C ASN A 192 -19.21 -0.31 13.69
N VAL A 193 -18.67 -1.16 14.53
CA VAL A 193 -17.65 -0.86 15.54
C VAL A 193 -16.70 -2.05 15.66
N PRO A 194 -15.38 -1.84 15.82
CA PRO A 194 -14.42 -2.94 15.87
C PRO A 194 -14.42 -3.73 17.19
N MET A 195 -15.07 -3.21 18.22
CA MET A 195 -15.13 -3.83 19.54
C MET A 195 -16.38 -4.66 19.72
N ALA A 196 -16.32 -5.65 20.63
CA ALA A 196 -17.45 -6.49 20.99
C ALA A 196 -18.48 -5.69 21.80
N LEU A 197 -19.51 -5.18 21.15
CA LEU A 197 -20.58 -4.40 21.73
C LEU A 197 -21.93 -5.07 21.46
N ALA A 198 -22.65 -5.39 22.52
CA ALA A 198 -23.99 -5.96 22.45
C ALA A 198 -24.98 -5.16 23.29
N CYS A 199 -26.22 -5.07 22.82
CA CYS A 199 -27.32 -4.43 23.53
C CYS A 199 -28.47 -5.43 23.72
N LYS A 200 -29.34 -5.26 24.69
CA LYS A 200 -30.61 -5.98 24.72
C LYS A 200 -31.46 -5.59 23.51
N LYS A 201 -32.31 -6.51 23.05
CA LYS A 201 -33.26 -6.24 21.98
C LYS A 201 -34.03 -4.95 22.23
N GLY A 202 -34.05 -4.08 21.23
CA GLY A 202 -34.54 -2.70 21.36
C GLY A 202 -33.42 -1.69 21.72
N GLY A 203 -32.16 -2.12 21.66
CA GLY A 203 -30.99 -1.26 21.72
C GLY A 203 -30.61 -0.76 23.12
N LYS A 204 -31.18 -1.29 24.20
CA LYS A 204 -30.95 -0.81 25.59
C LYS A 204 -31.18 -1.89 26.63
N PRO A 205 -30.35 -1.97 27.72
CA PRO A 205 -29.02 -1.41 27.89
C PRO A 205 -27.97 -2.12 27.04
N CYS A 206 -26.76 -1.58 27.01
CA CYS A 206 -25.63 -2.10 26.21
C CYS A 206 -24.43 -2.45 27.08
N TRP A 207 -23.63 -3.39 26.59
CA TRP A 207 -22.37 -3.81 27.20
C TRP A 207 -21.26 -3.84 26.14
N LEU A 208 -20.11 -3.38 26.53
CA LEU A 208 -18.89 -3.37 25.75
C LEU A 208 -17.85 -4.25 26.45
N SER A 209 -17.23 -5.16 25.73
CA SER A 209 -16.10 -5.96 26.22
C SER A 209 -14.81 -5.60 25.52
N SER A 210 -13.74 -5.41 26.30
CA SER A 210 -12.36 -5.32 25.81
C SER A 210 -11.61 -6.66 25.94
N GLY A 211 -12.31 -7.75 26.24
CA GLY A 211 -11.73 -9.03 26.64
C GLY A 211 -11.40 -9.07 28.13
N THR A 212 -10.69 -8.10 28.65
CA THR A 212 -10.30 -8.01 30.08
C THR A 212 -11.31 -7.24 30.94
N PHE A 213 -11.87 -6.19 30.40
CA PHE A 213 -12.77 -5.28 31.12
C PHE A 213 -14.14 -5.23 30.48
N TRP A 214 -15.15 -4.96 31.31
CA TRP A 214 -16.50 -4.75 30.88
C TRP A 214 -16.97 -3.35 31.22
N TYR A 215 -17.77 -2.80 30.31
CA TYR A 215 -18.43 -1.51 30.47
C TYR A 215 -19.92 -1.68 30.18
N GLU A 216 -20.73 -0.83 30.83
CA GLU A 216 -22.16 -0.75 30.57
C GLU A 216 -22.58 0.66 30.21
N ALA A 217 -23.61 0.78 29.40
CA ALA A 217 -24.22 2.05 29.01
C ALA A 217 -25.74 1.91 28.78
N LYS A 218 -26.44 3.03 28.80
CA LYS A 218 -27.88 3.02 28.49
C LYS A 218 -28.15 2.75 27.01
N ASP A 219 -27.28 3.22 26.12
CA ASP A 219 -27.34 2.98 24.69
C ASP A 219 -25.94 2.89 24.07
N PRO A 220 -25.80 2.50 22.78
CA PRO A 220 -24.50 2.30 22.16
C PRO A 220 -23.56 3.50 22.21
N LEU A 221 -24.08 4.73 22.23
CA LEU A 221 -23.29 5.94 22.27
C LEU A 221 -22.87 6.38 23.67
N GLY A 222 -23.22 5.60 24.69
CA GLY A 222 -22.82 5.85 26.08
C GLY A 222 -23.75 6.77 26.86
N PRO A 223 -23.25 7.46 27.91
CA PRO A 223 -21.92 7.33 28.44
C PRO A 223 -21.62 5.92 28.98
N TRP A 224 -20.39 5.45 28.78
CA TRP A 224 -19.91 4.15 29.22
C TRP A 224 -19.32 4.23 30.64
N ALA A 225 -19.72 3.28 31.48
CA ALA A 225 -19.19 3.13 32.82
C ALA A 225 -18.64 1.71 33.01
N PRO A 226 -17.53 1.53 33.73
CA PRO A 226 -17.03 0.19 34.04
C PRO A 226 -18.06 -0.61 34.84
N THR A 227 -18.16 -1.92 34.54
CA THR A 227 -19.01 -2.83 35.31
C THR A 227 -18.23 -4.12 35.65
N SER A 228 -18.39 -4.59 36.87
CA SER A 228 -17.89 -5.90 37.32
C SER A 228 -18.95 -7.01 37.23
N SER A 229 -20.14 -6.68 36.76
CA SER A 229 -21.31 -7.58 36.74
C SER A 229 -22.02 -7.58 35.39
N PRO A 230 -21.31 -7.90 34.29
CA PRO A 230 -21.97 -8.08 33.01
C PRO A 230 -22.92 -9.28 33.06
N PRO A 231 -23.97 -9.35 32.21
CA PRO A 231 -24.87 -10.48 32.15
C PRO A 231 -24.13 -11.80 31.89
N ALA A 232 -24.34 -12.81 32.71
CA ALA A 232 -23.59 -14.08 32.62
C ALA A 232 -23.86 -14.83 31.30
N ASP A 233 -25.05 -14.71 30.74
CA ASP A 233 -25.42 -15.25 29.44
C ASP A 233 -24.69 -14.57 28.31
N LEU A 234 -24.45 -13.23 28.39
CA LEU A 234 -23.67 -12.51 27.43
C LEU A 234 -22.18 -12.88 27.52
N VAL A 235 -21.63 -13.00 28.73
CA VAL A 235 -20.24 -13.44 28.94
C VAL A 235 -20.00 -14.82 28.32
N SER A 236 -20.94 -15.74 28.46
CA SER A 236 -20.82 -17.10 27.90
C SER A 236 -20.84 -17.16 26.36
N MET A 237 -21.28 -16.11 25.69
CA MET A 237 -21.28 -15.98 24.23
C MET A 237 -19.97 -15.40 23.66
N MET A 238 -19.12 -14.87 24.54
CA MET A 238 -17.83 -14.28 24.13
C MET A 238 -16.75 -15.37 24.05
N PRO A 239 -15.82 -15.30 23.09
CA PRO A 239 -14.62 -16.13 23.12
C PRO A 239 -13.83 -15.86 24.40
N GLU A 240 -13.13 -16.89 24.90
CA GLU A 240 -12.19 -16.66 26.00
C GLU A 240 -11.16 -15.58 25.58
N PRO A 241 -10.90 -14.60 26.46
CA PRO A 241 -9.93 -13.55 26.13
C PRO A 241 -8.55 -14.19 25.96
N GLU A 242 -7.93 -13.97 24.80
CA GLU A 242 -6.51 -14.25 24.64
C GLU A 242 -5.72 -13.36 25.60
N ALA A 243 -4.73 -13.95 26.27
CA ALA A 243 -3.84 -13.18 27.13
C ALA A 243 -3.02 -12.21 26.25
N ALA A 244 -3.50 -10.98 26.10
CA ALA A 244 -2.78 -9.96 25.36
C ALA A 244 -1.57 -9.52 26.20
N GLU A 245 -0.37 -9.70 25.65
CA GLU A 245 0.84 -9.07 26.19
C GLU A 245 0.61 -7.55 26.17
N GLY A 246 0.76 -6.88 27.31
CA GLY A 246 0.57 -5.44 27.41
C GLY A 246 -0.87 -4.97 27.70
N ALA A 247 -1.76 -5.86 28.16
CA ALA A 247 -3.08 -5.42 28.62
C ALA A 247 -2.95 -4.31 29.68
N PRO A 248 -3.74 -3.21 29.59
CA PRO A 248 -3.62 -2.09 30.51
C PRO A 248 -3.90 -2.53 31.95
N SER A 249 -3.10 -2.05 32.88
CA SER A 249 -3.24 -2.34 34.32
C SER A 249 -4.39 -1.57 34.97
N SER A 250 -4.93 -0.57 34.28
CA SER A 250 -6.05 0.26 34.75
C SER A 250 -7.14 0.33 33.72
N LEU A 251 -8.35 0.63 34.16
CA LEU A 251 -9.55 0.75 33.33
C LEU A 251 -9.48 2.02 32.46
N PRO A 252 -9.36 1.91 31.13
CA PRO A 252 -9.40 3.09 30.27
C PRO A 252 -10.79 3.73 30.23
N ALA A 253 -10.85 5.04 30.11
CA ALA A 253 -12.06 5.76 29.81
C ALA A 253 -12.50 5.49 28.34
N ILE A 254 -13.80 5.40 28.09
CA ILE A 254 -14.33 5.20 26.73
C ILE A 254 -14.72 6.54 26.13
N VAL A 255 -14.04 6.93 25.06
CA VAL A 255 -14.37 8.10 24.23
C VAL A 255 -15.14 7.63 23.01
N VAL A 256 -16.35 8.16 22.81
CA VAL A 256 -17.23 7.74 21.71
C VAL A 256 -17.19 8.76 20.59
N ALA A 257 -17.09 8.28 19.34
CA ALA A 257 -17.19 9.09 18.14
C ALA A 257 -17.99 8.39 17.04
N THR A 258 -18.66 9.17 16.20
CA THR A 258 -19.42 8.71 15.02
C THR A 258 -18.96 9.40 13.73
N GLU A 259 -17.87 10.12 13.80
CA GLU A 259 -17.20 10.84 12.73
C GLU A 259 -15.68 10.58 12.83
N PRO A 260 -14.90 10.74 11.76
CA PRO A 260 -13.45 10.58 11.80
C PRO A 260 -12.84 11.37 12.96
N THR A 261 -12.27 10.66 13.92
CA THR A 261 -11.77 11.23 15.17
C THR A 261 -10.46 10.55 15.54
N GLU A 262 -9.51 11.34 16.03
CA GLU A 262 -8.25 10.86 16.62
C GLU A 262 -8.24 11.16 18.11
N LEU A 263 -7.82 10.18 18.90
CA LEU A 263 -7.68 10.30 20.33
C LEU A 263 -6.21 10.43 20.70
N ILE A 264 -5.85 11.54 21.32
CA ILE A 264 -4.53 11.77 21.89
C ILE A 264 -4.67 11.61 23.42
N ALA A 265 -4.26 10.45 23.92
CA ALA A 265 -4.30 10.14 25.34
C ALA A 265 -2.90 10.20 25.95
N THR A 266 -2.78 10.75 27.15
CA THR A 266 -1.57 10.76 27.96
C THR A 266 -1.85 10.07 29.29
N ASP A 267 -0.84 9.40 29.85
CA ASP A 267 -0.93 8.89 31.23
C ASP A 267 -0.64 10.05 32.21
N GLY A 268 -1.70 10.72 32.66
CA GLY A 268 -1.63 11.97 33.39
C GLY A 268 -1.36 13.18 32.50
N LYS A 269 -0.82 14.24 33.05
CA LYS A 269 -0.47 15.47 32.31
C LYS A 269 0.61 15.18 31.26
N PRO A 270 0.57 15.87 30.09
CA PRO A 270 1.60 15.73 29.06
C PRO A 270 3.01 15.98 29.63
N ASN A 271 3.88 14.97 29.52
CA ASN A 271 5.27 15.05 29.98
C ASN A 271 6.16 15.49 28.80
N TRP A 272 6.45 16.78 28.75
CA TRP A 272 7.27 17.37 27.69
C TRP A 272 8.75 17.12 27.95
N THR A 273 9.42 16.48 27.00
CA THR A 273 10.84 16.14 27.03
C THR A 273 11.56 16.81 25.86
N SER A 274 12.75 17.37 26.12
CA SER A 274 13.56 18.02 25.10
C SER A 274 14.34 17.00 24.28
N LEU A 275 14.36 17.20 22.97
CA LEU A 275 15.29 16.50 22.09
C LEU A 275 16.68 17.11 22.14
N ALA A 276 17.69 16.32 21.78
CA ALA A 276 19.05 16.81 21.59
C ALA A 276 19.07 17.97 20.59
N GLY A 277 19.63 19.10 20.98
CA GLY A 277 19.56 20.36 20.21
C GLY A 277 18.63 21.41 20.80
N GLY A 278 17.65 21.01 21.63
CA GLY A 278 16.84 21.92 22.46
C GLY A 278 15.78 22.73 21.72
N GLU A 279 15.61 22.55 20.42
CA GLU A 279 14.63 23.30 19.61
C GLU A 279 13.24 22.66 19.58
N LEU A 280 13.18 21.35 19.79
CA LEU A 280 11.94 20.57 19.82
C LEU A 280 11.73 19.91 21.18
N LEU A 281 10.48 19.96 21.63
CA LEU A 281 9.97 19.14 22.71
C LEU A 281 9.04 18.08 22.11
N TYR A 282 8.95 16.91 22.76
CA TYR A 282 7.92 15.91 22.46
C TYR A 282 7.27 15.42 23.74
N VAL A 283 6.05 14.92 23.66
CA VAL A 283 5.33 14.33 24.80
C VAL A 283 5.72 12.86 24.89
N GLN A 284 6.35 12.49 26.02
CA GLN A 284 6.90 11.15 26.24
C GLN A 284 5.83 10.13 26.68
N ASN A 285 4.82 10.57 27.42
CA ASN A 285 3.78 9.72 28.00
C ASN A 285 2.52 9.61 27.11
N THR A 286 2.70 9.51 25.81
CA THR A 286 1.65 9.27 24.82
C THR A 286 2.19 8.40 23.68
N GLU A 287 1.34 7.62 23.06
CA GLU A 287 1.67 6.87 21.85
C GLU A 287 1.58 7.72 20.56
N SER A 288 0.90 8.86 20.66
CA SER A 288 0.72 9.76 19.52
C SER A 288 1.94 10.68 19.36
N PRO A 289 2.51 10.83 18.17
CA PRO A 289 3.60 11.77 17.91
C PRO A 289 3.16 13.23 18.10
N TRP A 290 3.37 13.77 19.29
CA TRP A 290 3.00 15.13 19.68
C TRP A 290 4.23 15.93 20.05
N LEU A 291 4.56 16.91 19.18
CA LEU A 291 5.77 17.73 19.30
C LEU A 291 5.42 19.21 19.51
N ARG A 292 6.38 19.97 20.02
CA ARG A 292 6.31 21.41 20.13
C ARG A 292 7.63 22.04 19.71
N GLU A 293 7.56 22.97 18.77
CA GLU A 293 8.71 23.79 18.40
C GLU A 293 8.81 25.00 19.32
N LEU A 294 9.96 25.22 19.91
CA LEU A 294 10.15 26.30 20.91
C LEU A 294 10.22 27.68 20.26
N ALA A 295 10.79 27.80 19.05
CA ALA A 295 10.96 29.08 18.38
C ALA A 295 9.63 29.78 18.08
N THR A 296 8.62 29.02 17.63
CA THR A 296 7.30 29.55 17.27
C THR A 296 6.22 29.29 18.31
N GLY A 297 6.48 28.31 19.20
CA GLY A 297 5.49 27.79 20.15
C GLY A 297 4.43 26.90 19.51
N ASN A 298 4.54 26.60 18.24
CA ASN A 298 3.60 25.73 17.54
C ASN A 298 3.72 24.28 18.01
N MET A 299 2.59 23.61 18.10
CA MET A 299 2.49 22.17 18.31
C MET A 299 2.27 21.48 16.97
N TYR A 300 2.77 20.24 16.87
CA TYR A 300 2.67 19.40 15.69
C TYR A 300 2.21 18.00 16.10
N LEU A 301 1.31 17.42 15.30
CA LEU A 301 0.87 16.04 15.40
C LEU A 301 1.11 15.34 14.08
N LEU A 302 1.61 14.10 14.13
CA LEU A 302 1.65 13.22 12.97
C LEU A 302 0.51 12.20 13.10
N LEU A 303 -0.50 12.31 12.25
CA LEU A 303 -1.67 11.44 12.25
C LEU A 303 -1.80 10.78 10.86
N SER A 304 -1.80 9.45 10.82
CA SER A 304 -1.90 8.68 9.57
C SER A 304 -0.95 9.18 8.46
N GLY A 305 0.30 9.49 8.84
CA GLY A 305 1.33 9.97 7.91
C GLY A 305 1.22 11.44 7.49
N ARG A 306 0.30 12.21 8.07
CA ARG A 306 0.11 13.63 7.77
C ARG A 306 0.44 14.51 8.98
N TRP A 307 1.18 15.57 8.74
CA TRP A 307 1.49 16.57 9.76
C TRP A 307 0.38 17.60 9.90
N TYR A 308 0.02 17.88 11.13
CA TYR A 308 -0.91 18.95 11.49
C TYR A 308 -0.26 19.89 12.52
N ARG A 309 -0.56 21.17 12.40
CA ARG A 309 0.00 22.23 13.26
C ARG A 309 -1.12 23.01 13.93
N SER A 310 -0.91 23.34 15.21
CA SER A 310 -1.75 24.27 15.97
C SER A 310 -0.92 25.01 17.02
N ARG A 311 -1.46 26.10 17.57
CA ARG A 311 -0.90 26.79 18.74
C ARG A 311 -1.44 26.28 20.05
N SER A 312 -2.54 25.54 20.04
CA SER A 312 -3.14 24.95 21.23
C SER A 312 -3.58 23.51 20.97
N ALA A 313 -3.70 22.71 22.03
CA ALA A 313 -4.19 21.35 21.94
C ALA A 313 -5.64 21.29 21.41
N GLU A 314 -6.44 22.29 21.74
CA GLU A 314 -7.84 22.39 21.31
C GLU A 314 -7.99 22.79 19.83
N GLY A 315 -6.87 23.15 19.18
CA GLY A 315 -6.88 23.59 17.79
C GLY A 315 -7.13 25.10 17.61
N PRO A 316 -7.50 25.57 16.43
CA PRO A 316 -7.70 24.75 15.22
C PRO A 316 -6.39 24.13 14.72
N TRP A 317 -6.46 22.91 14.22
CA TRP A 317 -5.34 22.21 13.57
C TRP A 317 -5.38 22.46 12.07
N THR A 318 -4.22 22.61 11.45
CA THR A 318 -4.08 22.82 10.01
C THR A 318 -3.04 21.86 9.45
N PHE A 319 -3.30 21.32 8.28
CA PHE A 319 -2.36 20.47 7.57
C PHE A 319 -1.06 21.23 7.26
N VAL A 320 0.07 20.54 7.34
CA VAL A 320 1.39 21.03 6.98
C VAL A 320 2.07 20.01 6.08
N LYS A 321 2.57 20.44 4.94
CA LYS A 321 3.34 19.56 4.07
C LYS A 321 4.67 19.19 4.72
N PRO A 322 5.22 17.99 4.44
CA PRO A 322 6.51 17.58 5.02
C PRO A 322 7.69 18.52 4.71
N ASP A 323 7.66 19.20 3.58
CA ASP A 323 8.66 20.20 3.15
C ASP A 323 8.44 21.60 3.75
N GLU A 324 7.30 21.83 4.40
CA GLU A 324 6.97 23.07 5.12
C GLU A 324 7.24 22.97 6.63
N LEU A 325 7.74 21.81 7.10
CA LEU A 325 8.13 21.64 8.49
C LEU A 325 9.35 22.50 8.83
N PRO A 326 9.47 22.98 10.10
CA PRO A 326 10.67 23.67 10.56
C PRO A 326 11.94 22.82 10.38
N ALA A 327 13.06 23.47 10.10
CA ALA A 327 14.36 22.79 9.94
C ALA A 327 14.77 21.96 11.16
N SER A 328 14.29 22.31 12.37
CA SER A 328 14.50 21.55 13.60
C SER A 328 14.02 20.09 13.54
N PHE A 329 13.04 19.79 12.66
CA PHE A 329 12.55 18.42 12.48
C PHE A 329 13.59 17.51 11.81
N THR A 330 14.39 18.04 10.88
CA THR A 330 15.46 17.24 10.24
C THR A 330 16.58 16.89 11.23
N ALA A 331 16.68 17.62 12.36
CA ALA A 331 17.64 17.39 13.42
C ALA A 331 17.17 16.35 14.46
N ILE A 332 15.97 15.77 14.33
CA ILE A 332 15.51 14.65 15.18
C ILE A 332 16.53 13.52 15.10
N PRO A 333 17.13 13.07 16.24
CA PRO A 333 18.12 12.01 16.19
C PRO A 333 17.50 10.68 15.75
N PRO A 334 18.10 9.95 14.78
CA PRO A 334 17.57 8.66 14.33
C PRO A 334 17.40 7.60 15.43
N ALA A 335 18.28 7.63 16.43
CA ALA A 335 18.26 6.69 17.56
C ALA A 335 17.40 7.14 18.76
N SER A 336 16.65 8.24 18.64
CA SER A 336 15.72 8.69 19.68
C SER A 336 14.42 7.90 19.67
N ASP A 337 13.65 7.98 20.78
CA ASP A 337 12.33 7.34 20.92
C ASP A 337 11.36 7.74 19.80
N ILE A 338 11.55 8.92 19.20
CA ILE A 338 10.74 9.42 18.08
C ILE A 338 11.52 9.46 16.75
N GLY A 339 12.65 8.77 16.65
CA GLY A 339 13.47 8.69 15.43
C GLY A 339 12.69 8.19 14.20
N GLY A 340 11.73 7.31 14.41
CA GLY A 340 10.84 6.81 13.36
C GLY A 340 10.03 7.88 12.62
N LEU A 341 9.82 9.06 13.23
CA LEU A 341 9.11 10.17 12.58
C LEU A 341 9.88 10.76 11.39
N ARG A 342 11.18 10.51 11.30
CA ARG A 342 12.05 11.01 10.21
C ARG A 342 11.58 10.54 8.83
N THR A 343 10.94 9.38 8.73
CA THR A 343 10.31 8.90 7.47
C THR A 343 9.22 9.84 6.93
N SER A 344 8.66 10.68 7.79
CA SER A 344 7.62 11.67 7.46
C SER A 344 8.14 13.12 7.44
N VAL A 345 9.47 13.33 7.50
CA VAL A 345 10.12 14.65 7.48
C VAL A 345 10.94 14.79 6.20
N ALA A 346 10.51 15.65 5.30
CA ALA A 346 11.21 15.87 4.03
C ALA A 346 12.67 16.33 4.26
N GLY A 347 13.58 15.82 3.40
CA GLY A 347 15.01 16.12 3.47
C GLY A 347 15.79 15.27 4.48
N THR A 348 15.18 14.24 5.05
CA THR A 348 15.88 13.21 5.82
C THR A 348 16.17 12.00 4.94
N PRO A 349 17.30 11.29 5.15
CA PRO A 349 17.59 10.05 4.41
C PRO A 349 16.47 9.00 4.54
N GLU A 350 15.85 8.91 5.72
CA GLU A 350 14.75 7.98 6.00
C GLU A 350 13.48 8.30 5.20
N ALA A 351 13.18 9.59 4.98
CA ALA A 351 12.06 9.99 4.14
C ALA A 351 12.34 9.69 2.66
N ASP A 352 13.58 9.94 2.21
CA ASP A 352 14.00 9.62 0.84
C ASP A 352 13.97 8.10 0.59
N GLU A 353 14.35 7.29 1.57
CA GLU A 353 14.25 5.83 1.52
C GLU A 353 12.79 5.38 1.47
N ALA A 354 11.92 5.90 2.34
CA ALA A 354 10.50 5.58 2.37
C ALA A 354 9.80 5.90 1.04
N VAL A 355 10.14 7.04 0.41
CA VAL A 355 9.61 7.40 -0.92
C VAL A 355 10.10 6.41 -1.99
N ARG A 356 11.38 6.01 -1.93
CA ARG A 356 11.92 5.00 -2.85
C ARG A 356 11.21 3.67 -2.68
N ASP A 357 11.05 3.19 -1.45
CA ASP A 357 10.41 1.91 -1.13
C ASP A 357 8.95 1.89 -1.56
N ALA A 358 8.21 2.97 -1.33
CA ALA A 358 6.83 3.12 -1.80
C ALA A 358 6.71 3.09 -3.33
N ALA A 359 7.78 3.51 -4.05
CA ALA A 359 7.81 3.50 -5.50
C ALA A 359 8.24 2.14 -6.10
N ILE A 360 8.76 1.20 -5.30
CA ILE A 360 9.16 -0.13 -5.77
C ILE A 360 7.91 -0.96 -6.10
N PRO A 361 7.79 -1.52 -7.32
CA PRO A 361 6.71 -2.44 -7.65
C PRO A 361 6.75 -3.67 -6.72
N GLN A 362 5.62 -3.99 -6.10
CA GLN A 362 5.51 -5.17 -5.25
C GLN A 362 5.62 -6.43 -6.11
N THR A 363 6.64 -7.24 -5.85
CA THR A 363 6.88 -8.50 -6.56
C THR A 363 7.01 -9.65 -5.59
N ALA A 364 6.55 -10.84 -6.02
CA ALA A 364 6.73 -12.07 -5.29
C ALA A 364 6.98 -13.22 -6.29
N ALA A 365 7.98 -14.04 -6.03
CA ALA A 365 8.17 -15.28 -6.76
C ALA A 365 7.23 -16.35 -6.20
N ILE A 366 6.16 -16.68 -6.94
CA ILE A 366 5.20 -17.71 -6.55
C ILE A 366 5.36 -18.90 -7.49
N LYS A 367 5.77 -20.05 -6.96
CA LYS A 367 5.77 -21.29 -7.74
C LYS A 367 4.32 -21.73 -7.95
N ARG A 368 3.89 -21.80 -9.20
CA ARG A 368 2.52 -22.18 -9.56
C ARG A 368 2.10 -23.54 -8.98
N SER A 369 3.04 -24.46 -8.81
CA SER A 369 2.81 -25.79 -8.22
C SER A 369 2.56 -25.76 -6.71
N GLU A 370 2.96 -24.70 -6.03
CA GLU A 370 2.85 -24.52 -4.58
C GLU A 370 1.75 -23.53 -4.21
N ALA A 371 1.24 -22.77 -5.19
CA ALA A 371 0.16 -21.81 -4.97
C ALA A 371 -1.16 -22.54 -4.70
N SER A 372 -1.77 -22.22 -3.57
CA SER A 372 -3.11 -22.66 -3.21
C SER A 372 -3.93 -21.49 -2.71
N LEU A 373 -5.19 -21.43 -3.10
CA LEU A 373 -6.14 -20.43 -2.63
C LEU A 373 -7.33 -21.15 -2.01
N THR A 374 -7.59 -20.90 -0.75
CA THR A 374 -8.82 -21.31 -0.08
C THR A 374 -9.76 -20.12 -0.04
N VAL A 375 -10.90 -20.21 -0.69
CA VAL A 375 -11.91 -19.16 -0.70
C VAL A 375 -13.00 -19.53 0.30
N GLU A 376 -13.21 -18.69 1.29
CA GLU A 376 -14.31 -18.80 2.23
C GLU A 376 -15.45 -17.87 1.78
N TYR A 377 -16.68 -18.39 1.78
CA TYR A 377 -17.85 -17.62 1.38
C TYR A 377 -18.76 -17.37 2.59
N ASP A 378 -19.26 -16.16 2.71
CA ASP A 378 -20.35 -15.84 3.64
C ASP A 378 -21.69 -16.29 3.02
N GLY A 379 -22.02 -17.57 3.25
CA GLY A 379 -23.20 -18.22 2.69
C GLY A 379 -22.93 -18.95 1.37
N LYS A 380 -23.97 -19.08 0.53
CA LYS A 380 -23.83 -19.72 -0.79
C LYS A 380 -23.19 -18.76 -1.79
N PRO A 381 -22.17 -19.20 -2.55
CA PRO A 381 -21.57 -18.38 -3.58
C PRO A 381 -22.62 -17.86 -4.58
N LYS A 382 -22.53 -16.58 -4.89
CA LYS A 382 -23.33 -15.94 -5.94
C LYS A 382 -22.35 -15.42 -6.98
N PHE A 383 -22.41 -15.98 -8.17
CA PHE A 383 -21.60 -15.56 -9.29
C PHE A 383 -22.40 -14.61 -10.18
N GLU A 384 -21.79 -13.50 -10.57
CA GLU A 384 -22.35 -12.55 -11.51
C GLU A 384 -21.35 -12.40 -12.65
N MET A 385 -21.85 -12.48 -13.89
CA MET A 385 -21.01 -12.28 -15.07
C MET A 385 -20.41 -10.87 -15.07
N ILE A 386 -19.09 -10.80 -15.20
CA ILE A 386 -18.42 -9.52 -15.44
C ILE A 386 -18.75 -9.08 -16.85
N LYS A 387 -19.34 -7.90 -16.99
CA LYS A 387 -19.75 -7.34 -18.27
C LYS A 387 -18.57 -7.35 -19.25
N ASP A 388 -18.84 -7.80 -20.48
CA ASP A 388 -17.87 -7.87 -21.57
C ASP A 388 -16.72 -8.88 -21.36
N THR A 389 -16.90 -9.88 -20.48
CA THR A 389 -15.96 -11.00 -20.27
C THR A 389 -16.70 -12.34 -20.20
N GLU A 390 -15.94 -13.45 -20.29
CA GLU A 390 -16.45 -14.81 -20.05
C GLU A 390 -16.28 -15.27 -18.59
N VAL A 391 -16.02 -14.33 -17.66
CA VAL A 391 -15.73 -14.61 -16.25
C VAL A 391 -16.95 -14.26 -15.40
N ALA A 392 -17.25 -15.16 -14.43
CA ALA A 392 -18.31 -14.99 -13.42
C ALA A 392 -17.77 -15.20 -12.02
#